data_5758003c3cf1b7f2845371fc1f9f4341
#
_entry.id   5758003c3cf1b7f2845371fc1f9f4341
#
_cell.length_a   1.000
_cell.length_b   1.000
_cell.length_c   1.000
_cell.angle_alpha   90.00
_cell.angle_beta   90.00
_cell.angle_gamma   90.00
#
_symmetry.space_group_name_H-M   'P 1'
#
loop_
_entity.id
_entity.type
_entity.pdbx_description
1 polymer ?
#
loop_
_entity_poly.entity_id
_entity_poly.type
_entity_poly.pdbx_seq_one_letter_code
_entity_poly.pdbx_strand_id
1 'polypeptide(L)'
;MAPARTRLTPRLTLVAAWAFAVSCAGGTAGFPEVEGWAQVGDVRVYTAENLWEYIDGAAELFVEYGVQTCTAADLSAAGVSVTVDLYEMISPLAAVGVFKTESSGESVNLDGATLAAISPPFQALVVKGDTYAKVNVYEGELTESEGRRLLSGLAASLPGDPLMPREFSLLPESGRVTGSERYQPVSLLSLEELTNCVYADYEGRDRETWLGFVVLPSSAATVWGRLVDQWESFEHRGRTVLYREVPYSGLVGVTRTDSGMFGVSGANSETELRERLGAFAGLH
;
A
#
# COMPACT_ATOMS: atom_id res chain seq x y z
N MET A 1 22.22 -19.44 -87.94
CA MET A 1 21.78 -19.99 -86.64
C MET A 1 22.01 -18.94 -85.55
N ALA A 2 20.95 -18.28 -85.12
CA ALA A 2 21.01 -17.23 -84.12
C ALA A 2 20.53 -17.82 -82.79
N PRO A 3 21.16 -17.46 -81.61
CA PRO A 3 20.70 -17.94 -80.31
C PRO A 3 19.57 -17.06 -79.80
N ALA A 4 18.62 -17.73 -79.17
CA ALA A 4 17.43 -17.20 -78.54
C ALA A 4 17.80 -16.31 -77.33
N ARG A 5 17.25 -15.12 -77.28
CA ARG A 5 17.32 -14.23 -76.08
C ARG A 5 16.16 -14.57 -75.14
N THR A 6 16.49 -15.12 -73.98
CA THR A 6 15.56 -15.34 -72.88
C THR A 6 15.34 -14.00 -72.16
N ARG A 7 14.10 -13.54 -72.13
CA ARG A 7 13.70 -12.32 -71.37
C ARG A 7 13.41 -12.75 -69.93
N LEU A 8 14.18 -12.26 -68.96
CA LEU A 8 13.85 -12.29 -67.53
C LEU A 8 12.86 -11.16 -67.21
N THR A 9 11.69 -11.53 -66.73
CA THR A 9 10.72 -10.61 -66.13
C THR A 9 11.07 -10.38 -64.67
N PRO A 10 11.14 -9.15 -64.17
CA PRO A 10 11.34 -8.93 -62.74
C PRO A 10 10.04 -9.16 -61.99
N ARG A 11 10.09 -10.09 -61.01
CA ARG A 11 9.02 -10.25 -60.03
C ARG A 11 9.10 -9.09 -59.03
N LEU A 12 8.09 -8.24 -59.08
CA LEU A 12 7.86 -7.18 -58.06
C LEU A 12 7.36 -7.84 -56.80
N THR A 13 8.21 -7.90 -55.77
CA THR A 13 7.84 -8.36 -54.44
C THR A 13 7.22 -7.14 -53.70
N LEU A 14 5.90 -7.20 -53.51
CA LEU A 14 5.16 -6.22 -52.71
C LEU A 14 5.47 -6.50 -51.23
N VAL A 15 6.30 -5.69 -50.62
CA VAL A 15 6.49 -5.69 -49.16
C VAL A 15 5.35 -4.88 -48.55
N ALA A 16 4.36 -5.57 -48.03
CA ALA A 16 3.31 -4.92 -47.21
C ALA A 16 3.90 -4.48 -45.89
N ALA A 17 4.18 -3.20 -45.76
CA ALA A 17 4.52 -2.58 -44.48
C ALA A 17 3.25 -2.53 -43.60
N TRP A 18 3.16 -3.40 -42.61
CA TRP A 18 2.17 -3.28 -41.57
C TRP A 18 2.64 -2.17 -40.61
N ALA A 19 2.06 -1.00 -40.77
CA ALA A 19 2.17 0.05 -39.77
C ALA A 19 1.33 -0.38 -38.54
N PHE A 20 1.99 -0.81 -37.49
CA PHE A 20 1.36 -0.90 -36.17
C PHE A 20 1.10 0.54 -35.72
N ALA A 21 -0.12 1.00 -35.89
CA ALA A 21 -0.58 2.18 -35.17
C ALA A 21 -0.69 1.78 -33.69
N VAL A 22 0.30 2.16 -32.91
CA VAL A 22 0.17 2.20 -31.44
C VAL A 22 -0.83 3.32 -31.19
N SER A 23 -2.10 2.93 -31.05
CA SER A 23 -3.14 3.81 -30.53
C SER A 23 -2.84 4.01 -29.03
N CYS A 24 -2.13 5.10 -28.71
CA CYS A 24 -2.17 5.68 -27.38
C CYS A 24 -3.59 6.21 -27.18
N ALA A 25 -4.51 5.34 -26.81
CA ALA A 25 -5.77 5.76 -26.23
C ALA A 25 -5.47 6.29 -24.83
N GLY A 26 -4.95 7.51 -24.73
CA GLY A 26 -5.07 8.36 -23.57
C GLY A 26 -6.55 8.74 -23.47
N GLY A 27 -7.39 7.80 -23.06
CA GLY A 27 -8.71 8.11 -22.56
C GLY A 27 -8.47 8.87 -21.27
N THR A 28 -8.86 10.13 -21.20
CA THR A 28 -9.19 10.76 -19.91
C THR A 28 -10.33 9.94 -19.34
N ALA A 29 -9.99 8.95 -18.49
CA ALA A 29 -10.97 8.26 -17.71
C ALA A 29 -11.67 9.36 -16.90
N GLY A 30 -12.94 9.62 -17.19
CA GLY A 30 -13.73 10.59 -16.45
C GLY A 30 -13.75 10.16 -14.97
N PHE A 31 -13.89 11.13 -14.08
CA PHE A 31 -14.06 10.84 -12.67
C PHE A 31 -15.30 9.92 -12.47
N PRO A 32 -15.26 8.92 -11.55
CA PRO A 32 -16.36 8.02 -11.33
C PRO A 32 -17.67 8.75 -11.02
N GLU A 33 -18.75 8.38 -11.70
CA GLU A 33 -20.10 8.87 -11.34
C GLU A 33 -20.56 8.18 -10.06
N VAL A 34 -21.02 8.97 -9.09
CA VAL A 34 -21.59 8.49 -7.84
C VAL A 34 -23.04 8.93 -7.75
N GLU A 35 -23.94 7.95 -7.59
CA GLU A 35 -25.38 8.23 -7.55
C GLU A 35 -25.74 9.25 -6.45
N GLY A 36 -26.48 10.28 -6.84
CA GLY A 36 -26.91 11.36 -5.95
C GLY A 36 -25.88 12.46 -5.73
N TRP A 37 -24.68 12.37 -6.33
CA TRP A 37 -23.64 13.39 -6.28
C TRP A 37 -23.37 13.97 -7.66
N ALA A 38 -23.31 15.27 -7.76
CA ALA A 38 -22.97 15.98 -9.00
C ALA A 38 -21.52 16.47 -8.94
N GLN A 39 -20.75 16.20 -10.00
CA GLN A 39 -19.41 16.78 -10.13
C GLN A 39 -19.50 18.30 -10.34
N VAL A 40 -18.66 19.04 -9.64
CA VAL A 40 -18.53 20.49 -9.70
C VAL A 40 -17.14 20.84 -10.22
N GLY A 41 -17.08 21.61 -11.33
CA GLY A 41 -15.81 22.02 -11.93
C GLY A 41 -15.07 20.88 -12.65
N ASP A 42 -13.77 21.12 -12.86
CA ASP A 42 -12.91 20.24 -13.64
C ASP A 42 -12.24 19.16 -12.77
N VAL A 43 -11.99 18.02 -13.38
CA VAL A 43 -11.14 16.96 -12.78
C VAL A 43 -9.68 17.40 -12.86
N ARG A 44 -8.98 17.25 -11.75
CA ARG A 44 -7.55 17.57 -11.62
C ARG A 44 -6.76 16.28 -11.53
N VAL A 45 -5.64 16.19 -12.21
CA VAL A 45 -4.79 14.98 -12.21
C VAL A 45 -3.36 15.38 -11.84
N TYR A 46 -2.80 14.65 -10.90
CA TYR A 46 -1.44 14.81 -10.40
C TYR A 46 -0.69 13.49 -10.48
N THR A 47 0.63 13.56 -10.64
CA THR A 47 1.55 12.42 -10.57
C THR A 47 2.42 12.54 -9.33
N ALA A 48 3.21 11.51 -9.01
CA ALA A 48 4.18 11.57 -7.91
C ALA A 48 5.12 12.79 -7.99
N GLU A 49 5.39 13.28 -9.21
CA GLU A 49 6.34 14.40 -9.45
C GLU A 49 5.76 15.77 -9.09
N ASN A 50 4.43 15.96 -9.21
CA ASN A 50 3.77 17.23 -8.97
C ASN A 50 2.64 17.19 -7.92
N LEU A 51 2.49 16.09 -7.21
CA LEU A 51 1.47 15.95 -6.15
C LEU A 51 1.66 16.99 -5.02
N TRP A 52 2.90 17.40 -4.77
CA TRP A 52 3.23 18.44 -3.79
C TRP A 52 2.60 19.81 -4.11
N GLU A 53 2.33 20.10 -5.37
CA GLU A 53 1.62 21.34 -5.78
C GLU A 53 0.16 21.35 -5.30
N TYR A 54 -0.39 20.18 -5.02
CA TYR A 54 -1.78 20.01 -4.60
C TYR A 54 -1.95 19.84 -3.09
N ILE A 55 -1.17 18.93 -2.48
CA ILE A 55 -1.32 18.59 -1.05
C ILE A 55 -0.10 18.95 -0.19
N ASP A 56 0.83 19.76 -0.76
CA ASP A 56 2.01 20.29 -0.06
C ASP A 56 2.82 19.17 0.65
N GLY A 57 3.26 19.39 1.87
CA GLY A 57 4.08 18.43 2.64
C GLY A 57 3.44 17.05 2.83
N ALA A 58 2.12 16.92 2.74
CA ALA A 58 1.46 15.61 2.80
C ALA A 58 1.80 14.68 1.62
N ALA A 59 2.30 15.22 0.50
CA ALA A 59 2.67 14.44 -0.68
C ALA A 59 3.79 13.43 -0.39
N GLU A 60 4.69 13.74 0.54
CA GLU A 60 5.83 12.89 0.88
C GLU A 60 5.37 11.49 1.32
N LEU A 61 4.34 11.39 2.16
CA LEU A 61 3.74 10.12 2.56
C LEU A 61 3.31 9.30 1.34
N PHE A 62 2.56 9.89 0.43
CA PHE A 62 2.05 9.16 -0.75
C PHE A 62 3.16 8.74 -1.69
N VAL A 63 4.20 9.57 -1.86
CA VAL A 63 5.38 9.24 -2.66
C VAL A 63 6.16 8.07 -2.05
N GLU A 64 6.35 8.04 -0.72
CA GLU A 64 6.98 6.93 -0.03
C GLU A 64 6.23 5.61 -0.24
N TYR A 65 4.89 5.65 -0.25
CA TYR A 65 4.05 4.48 -0.52
C TYR A 65 3.89 4.18 -2.02
N GLY A 66 4.49 4.98 -2.89
CA GLY A 66 4.54 4.72 -4.33
C GLY A 66 3.26 5.09 -5.07
N VAL A 67 2.71 6.27 -4.79
CA VAL A 67 1.61 6.83 -5.57
C VAL A 67 2.01 6.95 -7.04
N GLN A 68 1.10 6.53 -7.93
CA GLN A 68 1.27 6.67 -9.39
C GLN A 68 0.55 7.92 -9.89
N THR A 69 -0.73 8.04 -9.54
CA THR A 69 -1.55 9.18 -9.90
C THR A 69 -2.49 9.55 -8.73
N CYS A 70 -2.87 10.82 -8.68
CA CYS A 70 -3.98 11.32 -7.87
C CYS A 70 -4.97 12.02 -8.81
N THR A 71 -6.19 11.52 -8.86
CA THR A 71 -7.29 12.15 -9.60
C THR A 71 -8.26 12.78 -8.62
N ALA A 72 -8.40 14.10 -8.64
CA ALA A 72 -9.21 14.85 -7.70
C ALA A 72 -10.42 15.49 -8.40
N ALA A 73 -11.59 15.41 -7.77
CA ALA A 73 -12.79 16.10 -8.21
C ALA A 73 -13.61 16.61 -7.02
N ASP A 74 -14.32 17.71 -7.24
CA ASP A 74 -15.26 18.21 -6.26
C ASP A 74 -16.66 17.68 -6.59
N LEU A 75 -17.36 17.17 -5.58
CA LEU A 75 -18.72 16.65 -5.69
C LEU A 75 -19.65 17.41 -4.74
N SER A 76 -20.90 17.58 -5.13
CA SER A 76 -21.92 18.22 -4.29
C SER A 76 -23.23 17.45 -4.31
N ALA A 77 -23.87 17.35 -3.14
CA ALA A 77 -25.18 16.74 -2.96
C ALA A 77 -25.88 17.33 -1.72
N ALA A 78 -27.15 17.68 -1.86
CA ALA A 78 -28.04 18.06 -0.73
C ALA A 78 -27.44 19.09 0.26
N GLY A 79 -26.62 20.04 -0.22
CA GLY A 79 -25.99 21.07 0.62
C GLY A 79 -24.69 20.63 1.29
N VAL A 80 -24.16 19.49 0.90
CA VAL A 80 -22.81 19.04 1.28
C VAL A 80 -21.92 19.09 0.05
N SER A 81 -20.72 19.67 0.19
CA SER A 81 -19.71 19.70 -0.85
C SER A 81 -18.43 19.05 -0.35
N VAL A 82 -17.87 18.16 -1.16
CA VAL A 82 -16.69 17.36 -0.84
C VAL A 82 -15.65 17.40 -1.95
N THR A 83 -14.40 17.33 -1.60
CA THR A 83 -13.34 16.92 -2.53
C THR A 83 -13.10 15.44 -2.37
N VAL A 84 -13.09 14.73 -3.49
CA VAL A 84 -12.74 13.30 -3.56
C VAL A 84 -11.43 13.14 -4.29
N ASP A 85 -10.44 12.61 -3.60
CA ASP A 85 -9.12 12.29 -4.13
C ASP A 85 -8.99 10.78 -4.32
N LEU A 86 -8.70 10.34 -5.54
CA LEU A 86 -8.44 8.94 -5.89
C LEU A 86 -6.95 8.77 -6.12
N TYR A 87 -6.28 8.13 -5.19
CA TYR A 87 -4.85 7.80 -5.28
C TYR A 87 -4.68 6.39 -5.82
N GLU A 88 -4.16 6.26 -7.04
CA GLU A 88 -3.72 5.01 -7.61
C GLU A 88 -2.30 4.72 -7.08
N MET A 89 -2.17 3.65 -6.32
CA MET A 89 -0.93 3.25 -5.66
C MET A 89 -0.24 2.14 -6.46
N ILE A 90 1.05 1.94 -6.23
CA ILE A 90 1.84 0.90 -6.91
C ILE A 90 1.32 -0.53 -6.64
N SER A 91 0.54 -0.73 -5.59
CA SER A 91 0.00 -2.03 -5.22
C SER A 91 -1.14 -1.91 -4.20
N PRO A 92 -1.99 -2.96 -4.07
CA PRO A 92 -3.00 -3.02 -3.01
C PRO A 92 -2.40 -2.91 -1.60
N LEU A 93 -1.20 -3.44 -1.37
CA LEU A 93 -0.49 -3.32 -0.09
C LEU A 93 -0.16 -1.87 0.24
N ALA A 94 0.29 -1.10 -0.74
CA ALA A 94 0.57 0.32 -0.58
C ALA A 94 -0.70 1.13 -0.29
N ALA A 95 -1.80 0.86 -1.01
CA ALA A 95 -3.09 1.51 -0.78
C ALA A 95 -3.63 1.25 0.64
N VAL A 96 -3.58 0.01 1.11
CA VAL A 96 -3.93 -0.35 2.50
C VAL A 96 -2.97 0.32 3.49
N GLY A 97 -1.68 0.40 3.18
CA GLY A 97 -0.68 1.06 4.02
C GLY A 97 -0.99 2.53 4.26
N VAL A 98 -1.26 3.29 3.19
CA VAL A 98 -1.67 4.71 3.30
C VAL A 98 -2.96 4.84 4.09
N PHE A 99 -3.99 4.05 3.76
CA PHE A 99 -5.26 4.06 4.49
C PHE A 99 -5.06 3.86 6.00
N LYS A 100 -4.26 2.86 6.41
CA LYS A 100 -3.97 2.57 7.82
C LYS A 100 -3.19 3.69 8.53
N THR A 101 -2.38 4.44 7.78
CA THR A 101 -1.62 5.59 8.32
C THR A 101 -2.52 6.82 8.49
N GLU A 102 -3.46 7.08 7.57
CA GLU A 102 -4.33 8.25 7.59
C GLU A 102 -5.65 8.04 8.35
N SER A 103 -6.11 6.77 8.50
CA SER A 103 -7.40 6.49 9.11
C SER A 103 -7.39 6.76 10.61
N SER A 104 -8.23 7.70 11.03
CA SER A 104 -8.52 8.02 12.43
C SER A 104 -9.99 7.83 12.79
N GLY A 105 -10.83 7.49 11.79
CA GLY A 105 -12.27 7.32 11.95
C GLY A 105 -12.68 5.91 12.39
N GLU A 106 -14.00 5.75 12.53
CA GLU A 106 -14.57 4.44 12.81
C GLU A 106 -14.52 3.56 11.54
N SER A 107 -14.00 2.34 11.70
CA SER A 107 -14.01 1.35 10.63
C SER A 107 -15.43 0.92 10.31
N VAL A 108 -15.78 0.91 9.02
CA VAL A 108 -17.10 0.47 8.55
C VAL A 108 -16.95 -0.65 7.53
N ASN A 109 -17.82 -1.65 7.64
CA ASN A 109 -17.89 -2.69 6.62
C ASN A 109 -18.75 -2.19 5.45
N LEU A 110 -18.17 -2.24 4.25
CA LEU A 110 -18.84 -1.91 2.99
C LEU A 110 -18.61 -3.03 1.98
N ASP A 111 -19.70 -3.47 1.36
CA ASP A 111 -19.60 -4.46 0.28
C ASP A 111 -18.78 -3.89 -0.89
N GLY A 112 -17.88 -4.68 -1.41
CA GLY A 112 -17.03 -4.27 -2.53
C GLY A 112 -15.84 -3.35 -2.17
N ALA A 113 -15.61 -3.07 -0.89
CA ALA A 113 -14.43 -2.36 -0.40
C ALA A 113 -13.47 -3.31 0.34
N THR A 114 -12.17 -3.05 0.23
CA THR A 114 -11.14 -3.74 1.04
C THR A 114 -11.19 -3.25 2.50
N LEU A 115 -11.16 -1.94 2.67
CA LEU A 115 -11.28 -1.24 3.95
C LEU A 115 -12.07 0.05 3.74
N ALA A 116 -12.80 0.47 4.77
CA ALA A 116 -13.44 1.77 4.80
C ALA A 116 -13.48 2.33 6.23
N ALA A 117 -13.46 3.65 6.34
CA ALA A 117 -13.60 4.37 7.60
C ALA A 117 -14.37 5.68 7.37
N ILE A 118 -15.12 6.10 8.38
CA ILE A 118 -15.86 7.35 8.34
C ILE A 118 -15.60 8.13 9.62
N SER A 119 -15.30 9.42 9.46
CA SER A 119 -15.10 10.40 10.54
C SER A 119 -16.05 11.57 10.35
N PRO A 120 -17.34 11.42 10.67
CA PRO A 120 -18.29 12.53 10.57
C PRO A 120 -17.86 13.71 11.44
N PRO A 121 -18.11 14.96 11.02
CA PRO A 121 -18.76 15.33 9.77
C PRO A 121 -17.81 15.60 8.60
N PHE A 122 -16.50 15.31 8.72
CA PHE A 122 -15.48 15.91 7.85
C PHE A 122 -14.83 14.97 6.85
N GLN A 123 -14.81 13.65 7.09
CA GLN A 123 -13.99 12.76 6.27
C GLN A 123 -14.62 11.37 6.11
N ALA A 124 -14.38 10.76 4.94
CA ALA A 124 -14.63 9.36 4.68
C ALA A 124 -13.54 8.78 3.77
N LEU A 125 -13.13 7.54 4.03
CA LEU A 125 -12.01 6.87 3.38
C LEU A 125 -12.43 5.49 2.88
N VAL A 126 -11.96 5.08 1.72
CA VAL A 126 -12.16 3.71 1.21
C VAL A 126 -10.96 3.22 0.41
N VAL A 127 -10.68 1.93 0.52
CA VAL A 127 -9.68 1.22 -0.32
C VAL A 127 -10.35 0.10 -1.08
N LYS A 128 -10.01 -0.02 -2.36
CA LYS A 128 -10.31 -1.19 -3.17
C LYS A 128 -9.17 -1.44 -4.16
N GLY A 129 -8.66 -2.67 -4.18
CA GLY A 129 -7.49 -2.98 -4.99
C GLY A 129 -6.32 -2.07 -4.64
N ASP A 130 -5.72 -1.46 -5.65
CA ASP A 130 -4.62 -0.51 -5.53
C ASP A 130 -5.05 0.97 -5.41
N THR A 131 -6.36 1.22 -5.33
CA THR A 131 -6.89 2.58 -5.22
C THR A 131 -7.30 2.90 -3.78
N TYR A 132 -6.74 3.99 -3.25
CA TYR A 132 -7.16 4.63 -2.01
C TYR A 132 -7.95 5.89 -2.36
N ALA A 133 -9.20 5.97 -1.90
CA ALA A 133 -10.05 7.14 -2.07
C ALA A 133 -10.23 7.87 -0.75
N LYS A 134 -9.99 9.19 -0.78
CA LYS A 134 -10.11 10.12 0.35
C LYS A 134 -11.17 11.16 0.04
N VAL A 135 -12.16 11.26 0.89
CA VAL A 135 -13.25 12.25 0.81
C VAL A 135 -13.07 13.26 1.94
N ASN A 136 -12.93 14.52 1.60
CA ASN A 136 -12.83 15.63 2.54
C ASN A 136 -14.00 16.60 2.34
N VAL A 137 -14.75 16.88 3.40
CA VAL A 137 -15.87 17.84 3.37
C VAL A 137 -15.32 19.24 3.52
N TYR A 138 -15.68 20.16 2.61
CA TYR A 138 -15.29 21.56 2.69
C TYR A 138 -16.49 22.51 2.88
N GLU A 139 -17.72 21.99 2.66
CA GLU A 139 -18.95 22.75 2.93
C GLU A 139 -20.06 21.79 3.41
N GLY A 140 -20.80 22.21 4.43
CA GLY A 140 -21.83 21.38 5.07
C GLY A 140 -21.24 20.33 6.03
N GLU A 141 -22.01 19.31 6.33
CA GLU A 141 -21.66 18.22 7.24
C GLU A 141 -22.06 16.88 6.62
N LEU A 142 -21.12 15.94 6.55
CA LEU A 142 -21.37 14.58 6.07
C LEU A 142 -21.84 13.71 7.22
N THR A 143 -23.08 13.21 7.14
CA THR A 143 -23.56 12.22 8.10
C THR A 143 -22.96 10.84 7.82
N GLU A 144 -22.94 9.95 8.81
CA GLU A 144 -22.45 8.58 8.63
C GLU A 144 -23.20 7.87 7.47
N SER A 145 -24.51 8.04 7.38
CA SER A 145 -25.33 7.40 6.34
C SER A 145 -25.02 7.93 4.93
N GLU A 146 -24.73 9.21 4.79
CA GLU A 146 -24.32 9.81 3.51
C GLU A 146 -22.90 9.37 3.15
N GLY A 147 -21.98 9.36 4.12
CA GLY A 147 -20.63 8.83 3.94
C GLY A 147 -20.65 7.38 3.46
N ARG A 148 -21.46 6.51 4.07
CA ARG A 148 -21.62 5.12 3.63
C ARG A 148 -22.11 5.02 2.19
N ARG A 149 -23.12 5.80 1.79
CA ARG A 149 -23.63 5.80 0.40
C ARG A 149 -22.57 6.29 -0.59
N LEU A 150 -21.87 7.39 -0.27
CA LEU A 150 -20.80 7.92 -1.10
C LEU A 150 -19.67 6.91 -1.29
N LEU A 151 -19.17 6.34 -0.19
CA LEU A 151 -18.11 5.33 -0.25
C LEU A 151 -18.54 4.05 -0.97
N SER A 152 -19.79 3.60 -0.81
CA SER A 152 -20.31 2.45 -1.55
C SER A 152 -20.36 2.71 -3.06
N GLY A 153 -20.80 3.90 -3.47
CA GLY A 153 -20.78 4.32 -4.88
C GLY A 153 -19.37 4.38 -5.46
N LEU A 154 -18.43 4.95 -4.71
CA LEU A 154 -17.01 4.95 -5.08
C LEU A 154 -16.48 3.51 -5.19
N ALA A 155 -16.64 2.68 -4.17
CA ALA A 155 -16.17 1.28 -4.17
C ALA A 155 -16.76 0.46 -5.32
N ALA A 156 -18.01 0.71 -5.72
CA ALA A 156 -18.62 0.04 -6.86
C ALA A 156 -17.94 0.40 -8.19
N SER A 157 -17.44 1.62 -8.34
CA SER A 157 -16.81 2.13 -9.56
C SER A 157 -15.29 1.91 -9.62
N LEU A 158 -14.63 1.75 -8.46
CA LEU A 158 -13.20 1.53 -8.41
C LEU A 158 -12.81 0.14 -8.93
N PRO A 159 -11.67 0.01 -9.65
CA PRO A 159 -11.16 -1.26 -10.15
C PRO A 159 -10.61 -2.15 -9.02
N GLY A 160 -10.29 -3.39 -9.36
CA GLY A 160 -9.63 -4.36 -8.48
C GLY A 160 -10.58 -5.15 -7.57
N ASP A 161 -9.99 -6.09 -6.85
CA ASP A 161 -10.71 -6.96 -5.91
C ASP A 161 -10.71 -6.37 -4.49
N PRO A 162 -11.81 -6.49 -3.74
CA PRO A 162 -11.93 -5.98 -2.38
C PRO A 162 -11.29 -6.94 -1.35
N LEU A 163 -10.10 -7.43 -1.65
CA LEU A 163 -9.38 -8.39 -0.81
C LEU A 163 -8.23 -7.72 -0.06
N MET A 164 -8.02 -8.15 1.18
CA MET A 164 -6.81 -7.76 1.92
C MET A 164 -5.57 -8.28 1.20
N PRO A 165 -4.48 -7.49 1.15
CA PRO A 165 -3.21 -7.92 0.58
C PRO A 165 -2.69 -9.20 1.22
N ARG A 166 -2.30 -10.16 0.37
CA ARG A 166 -1.80 -11.47 0.81
C ARG A 166 -0.52 -11.39 1.67
N GLU A 167 0.22 -10.31 1.55
CA GLU A 167 1.45 -10.06 2.29
C GLU A 167 1.21 -10.06 3.80
N PHE A 168 0.02 -9.70 4.25
CA PHE A 168 -0.35 -9.77 5.67
C PHE A 168 -0.47 -11.20 6.20
N SER A 169 -0.63 -12.21 5.32
CA SER A 169 -0.59 -13.61 5.73
C SER A 169 0.81 -14.11 6.12
N LEU A 170 1.85 -13.33 5.85
CA LEU A 170 3.21 -13.60 6.35
C LEU A 170 3.33 -13.40 7.86
N LEU A 171 2.45 -12.59 8.45
CA LEU A 171 2.42 -12.32 9.88
C LEU A 171 1.81 -13.52 10.64
N PRO A 172 2.50 -14.08 11.63
CA PRO A 172 1.94 -15.14 12.47
C PRO A 172 0.59 -14.76 13.10
N GLU A 173 -0.34 -15.69 13.17
CA GLU A 173 -1.68 -15.42 13.70
C GLU A 173 -1.73 -15.45 15.23
N SER A 174 -0.86 -16.27 15.85
CA SER A 174 -0.88 -16.49 17.32
C SER A 174 -0.50 -15.20 18.06
N GLY A 175 -1.43 -14.70 18.86
CA GLY A 175 -1.24 -13.49 19.67
C GLY A 175 -1.40 -12.17 18.89
N ARG A 176 -1.67 -12.22 17.59
CA ARG A 176 -1.86 -11.01 16.79
C ARG A 176 -3.15 -10.29 17.19
N VAL A 177 -3.07 -8.98 17.40
CA VAL A 177 -4.22 -8.13 17.65
C VAL A 177 -4.98 -7.95 16.33
N THR A 178 -6.24 -8.30 16.32
CA THR A 178 -7.08 -8.23 15.11
C THR A 178 -7.17 -6.80 14.57
N GLY A 179 -6.93 -6.62 13.28
CA GLY A 179 -7.01 -5.33 12.59
C GLY A 179 -5.82 -4.41 12.82
N SER A 180 -4.79 -4.86 13.54
CA SER A 180 -3.55 -4.10 13.77
C SER A 180 -2.53 -4.22 12.63
N GLU A 181 -2.83 -5.02 11.60
CA GLU A 181 -1.94 -5.21 10.45
C GLU A 181 -1.69 -3.89 9.73
N ARG A 182 -0.43 -3.61 9.45
CA ARG A 182 0.06 -2.39 8.78
C ARG A 182 1.24 -2.73 7.87
N TYR A 183 1.51 -1.84 6.96
CA TYR A 183 2.67 -1.91 6.06
C TYR A 183 3.47 -0.62 6.16
N GLN A 184 4.79 -0.75 6.20
CA GLN A 184 5.73 0.37 6.15
C GLN A 184 6.76 0.12 5.04
N PRO A 185 6.76 0.94 3.98
CA PRO A 185 7.73 0.79 2.87
C PRO A 185 9.14 1.23 3.26
N VAL A 186 9.28 2.23 4.13
CA VAL A 186 10.54 2.83 4.55
C VAL A 186 10.60 2.99 6.06
N SER A 187 11.78 2.89 6.64
CA SER A 187 12.12 3.31 8.02
C SER A 187 11.18 2.78 9.11
N LEU A 188 10.85 1.48 9.12
CA LEU A 188 10.08 0.90 10.23
C LEU A 188 10.81 1.18 11.57
N LEU A 189 10.07 1.64 12.59
CA LEU A 189 10.62 2.06 13.90
C LEU A 189 11.68 3.18 13.78
N SER A 190 11.59 4.02 12.77
CA SER A 190 12.59 5.05 12.42
C SER A 190 13.98 4.49 12.09
N LEU A 191 14.05 3.23 11.68
CA LEU A 191 15.26 2.56 11.25
C LEU A 191 15.31 2.50 9.73
N GLU A 192 16.15 3.32 9.09
CA GLU A 192 16.25 3.44 7.63
C GLU A 192 16.60 2.13 6.94
N GLU A 193 17.28 1.23 7.63
CA GLU A 193 17.62 -0.09 7.16
C GLU A 193 16.44 -1.05 7.10
N LEU A 194 15.38 -0.85 7.90
CA LEU A 194 14.17 -1.68 7.91
C LEU A 194 13.14 -1.16 6.92
N THR A 195 13.18 -1.69 5.72
CA THR A 195 12.28 -1.30 4.61
C THR A 195 11.37 -2.44 4.18
N ASN A 196 10.22 -2.11 3.58
CA ASN A 196 9.25 -3.08 3.05
C ASN A 196 8.82 -4.12 4.11
N CYS A 197 8.32 -3.64 5.23
CA CYS A 197 7.89 -4.47 6.35
C CYS A 197 6.37 -4.48 6.48
N VAL A 198 5.77 -5.66 6.54
CA VAL A 198 4.44 -5.84 7.12
C VAL A 198 4.59 -6.07 8.61
N TYR A 199 3.72 -5.48 9.42
CA TYR A 199 3.82 -5.56 10.88
C TYR A 199 2.45 -5.48 11.55
N ALA A 200 2.38 -5.95 12.78
CA ALA A 200 1.18 -5.91 13.60
C ALA A 200 1.54 -5.86 15.08
N ASP A 201 0.56 -5.49 15.89
CA ASP A 201 0.65 -5.56 17.34
C ASP A 201 0.34 -7.00 17.81
N TYR A 202 1.07 -7.46 18.81
CA TYR A 202 0.92 -8.79 19.41
C TYR A 202 0.74 -8.68 20.92
N GLU A 203 -0.12 -9.49 21.48
CA GLU A 203 -0.31 -9.58 22.93
C GLU A 203 0.54 -10.70 23.51
N GLY A 204 1.37 -10.37 24.52
CA GLY A 204 2.09 -11.31 25.36
C GLY A 204 1.21 -11.90 26.46
N ARG A 205 1.80 -12.79 27.29
CA ARG A 205 1.10 -13.47 28.39
C ARG A 205 0.54 -12.52 29.45
N ASP A 206 1.18 -11.38 29.65
CA ASP A 206 0.80 -10.38 30.67
C ASP A 206 0.00 -9.20 30.08
N ARG A 207 -0.61 -9.38 28.89
CA ARG A 207 -1.30 -8.34 28.12
C ARG A 207 -0.39 -7.15 27.70
N GLU A 208 0.90 -7.33 27.77
CA GLU A 208 1.82 -6.40 27.14
C GLU A 208 1.71 -6.51 25.63
N THR A 209 1.62 -5.37 24.96
CA THR A 209 1.65 -5.32 23.51
C THR A 209 3.08 -5.08 23.03
N TRP A 210 3.47 -5.79 22.01
CA TRP A 210 4.74 -5.63 21.33
C TRP A 210 4.53 -5.69 19.81
N LEU A 211 5.44 -5.15 19.04
CA LEU A 211 5.33 -5.14 17.59
C LEU A 211 6.11 -6.30 16.99
N GLY A 212 5.42 -7.11 16.16
CA GLY A 212 6.03 -8.14 15.32
C GLY A 212 6.00 -7.72 13.86
N PHE A 213 7.08 -7.97 13.12
CA PHE A 213 7.17 -7.60 11.72
C PHE A 213 7.85 -8.66 10.86
N VAL A 214 7.51 -8.66 9.59
CA VAL A 214 8.13 -9.51 8.56
C VAL A 214 8.60 -8.61 7.43
N VAL A 215 9.88 -8.72 7.09
CA VAL A 215 10.43 -8.06 5.90
C VAL A 215 9.97 -8.82 4.68
N LEU A 216 9.43 -8.14 3.69
CA LEU A 216 8.95 -8.78 2.46
C LEU A 216 10.07 -9.56 1.78
N PRO A 217 9.79 -10.75 1.23
CA PRO A 217 10.80 -11.62 0.64
C PRO A 217 11.69 -10.94 -0.42
N SER A 218 11.11 -10.03 -1.19
CA SER A 218 11.84 -9.25 -2.21
C SER A 218 12.94 -8.35 -1.64
N SER A 219 12.80 -7.93 -0.38
CA SER A 219 13.74 -7.00 0.29
C SER A 219 14.61 -7.66 1.34
N ALA A 220 14.26 -8.88 1.78
CA ALA A 220 14.89 -9.55 2.92
C ALA A 220 16.40 -9.71 2.81
N ALA A 221 16.94 -10.00 1.63
CA ALA A 221 18.38 -10.15 1.42
C ALA A 221 19.12 -8.81 1.56
N THR A 222 18.56 -7.75 0.98
CA THR A 222 19.15 -6.40 1.03
C THR A 222 19.09 -5.83 2.45
N VAL A 223 17.95 -5.97 3.13
CA VAL A 223 17.77 -5.54 4.52
C VAL A 223 18.76 -6.27 5.43
N TRP A 224 18.84 -7.59 5.35
CA TRP A 224 19.77 -8.39 6.14
C TRP A 224 21.22 -7.93 5.97
N GLY A 225 21.66 -7.71 4.73
CA GLY A 225 23.01 -7.23 4.43
C GLY A 225 23.34 -5.90 5.11
N ARG A 226 22.36 -4.98 5.20
CA ARG A 226 22.56 -3.70 5.90
C ARG A 226 22.66 -3.88 7.42
N LEU A 227 21.88 -4.81 7.99
CA LEU A 227 21.85 -5.04 9.44
C LEU A 227 23.13 -5.72 9.96
N VAL A 228 23.68 -6.69 9.24
CA VAL A 228 24.87 -7.47 9.65
C VAL A 228 26.07 -6.58 10.01
N ASP A 229 26.25 -5.49 9.28
CA ASP A 229 27.37 -4.59 9.48
C ASP A 229 27.18 -3.57 10.63
N GLN A 230 25.95 -3.42 11.12
CA GLN A 230 25.58 -2.32 12.02
C GLN A 230 25.00 -2.79 13.37
N TRP A 231 24.47 -4.01 13.42
CA TRP A 231 23.77 -4.52 14.58
C TRP A 231 24.62 -5.54 15.34
N GLU A 232 24.38 -5.64 16.64
CA GLU A 232 24.94 -6.70 17.46
C GLU A 232 24.29 -8.04 17.12
N SER A 233 24.98 -9.15 17.46
CA SER A 233 24.46 -10.48 17.16
C SER A 233 24.65 -11.48 18.28
N PHE A 234 23.74 -12.45 18.37
CA PHE A 234 23.87 -13.65 19.17
C PHE A 234 23.25 -14.86 18.47
N GLU A 235 23.61 -16.06 18.94
CA GLU A 235 22.99 -17.29 18.44
C GLU A 235 21.78 -17.68 19.31
N HIS A 236 20.67 -18.03 18.65
CA HIS A 236 19.49 -18.55 19.32
C HIS A 236 18.88 -19.70 18.49
N ARG A 237 18.84 -20.90 19.10
CA ARG A 237 18.30 -22.11 18.46
C ARG A 237 18.87 -22.39 17.07
N GLY A 238 20.19 -22.22 16.93
CA GLY A 238 20.91 -22.46 15.67
C GLY A 238 20.69 -21.42 14.56
N ARG A 239 20.14 -20.24 14.93
CA ARG A 239 19.96 -19.12 14.02
C ARG A 239 20.65 -17.87 14.57
N THR A 240 21.26 -17.11 13.73
CA THR A 240 21.80 -15.79 14.08
C THR A 240 20.67 -14.80 14.27
N VAL A 241 20.65 -14.13 15.41
CA VAL A 241 19.77 -12.99 15.69
C VAL A 241 20.62 -11.73 15.67
N LEU A 242 20.22 -10.78 14.85
CA LEU A 242 20.76 -9.43 14.85
C LEU A 242 19.86 -8.56 15.74
N TYR A 243 20.42 -7.73 16.59
CA TYR A 243 19.65 -6.91 17.50
C TYR A 243 20.29 -5.55 17.77
N ARG A 244 19.44 -4.63 18.21
CA ARG A 244 19.84 -3.26 18.55
C ARG A 244 18.87 -2.69 19.57
N GLU A 245 19.36 -1.86 20.48
CA GLU A 245 18.52 -1.05 21.34
C GLU A 245 18.08 0.22 20.57
N VAL A 246 16.76 0.48 20.57
CA VAL A 246 16.16 1.62 19.89
C VAL A 246 15.42 2.48 20.92
N PRO A 247 15.72 3.78 21.00
CA PRO A 247 15.02 4.67 21.93
C PRO A 247 13.50 4.54 21.80
N TYR A 248 12.81 4.43 22.92
CA TYR A 248 11.36 4.28 23.04
C TYR A 248 10.76 2.98 22.48
N SER A 249 11.54 2.18 21.75
CA SER A 249 11.10 0.91 21.16
C SER A 249 11.73 -0.31 21.83
N GLY A 250 12.62 -0.11 22.82
CA GLY A 250 13.34 -1.19 23.49
C GLY A 250 14.30 -1.95 22.56
N LEU A 251 14.57 -3.20 22.89
CA LEU A 251 15.36 -4.05 22.00
C LEU A 251 14.53 -4.46 20.78
N VAL A 252 15.12 -4.24 19.62
CA VAL A 252 14.62 -4.71 18.34
C VAL A 252 15.53 -5.85 17.89
N GLY A 253 14.95 -7.00 17.55
CA GLY A 253 15.71 -8.15 17.07
C GLY A 253 15.12 -8.73 15.81
N VAL A 254 16.00 -9.25 14.95
CA VAL A 254 15.65 -9.80 13.65
C VAL A 254 16.38 -11.12 13.42
N THR A 255 15.70 -12.11 12.85
CA THR A 255 16.30 -13.38 12.45
C THR A 255 15.80 -13.80 11.06
N ARG A 256 16.59 -14.66 10.42
CA ARG A 256 16.19 -15.31 9.16
C ARG A 256 15.89 -16.77 9.39
N THR A 257 14.81 -17.23 8.79
CA THR A 257 14.42 -18.64 8.70
C THR A 257 14.27 -19.03 7.22
N ASP A 258 13.96 -20.28 6.98
CA ASP A 258 13.68 -20.76 5.60
C ASP A 258 12.37 -20.16 5.05
N SER A 259 11.46 -19.71 5.94
CA SER A 259 10.18 -19.09 5.59
C SER A 259 10.22 -17.57 5.45
N GLY A 260 11.29 -16.89 5.89
CA GLY A 260 11.38 -15.44 5.77
C GLY A 260 12.33 -14.78 6.77
N MET A 261 12.21 -13.47 6.85
CA MET A 261 12.93 -12.61 7.78
C MET A 261 11.96 -11.98 8.77
N PHE A 262 12.06 -12.36 10.02
CA PHE A 262 11.16 -12.02 11.11
C PHE A 262 11.83 -11.12 12.12
N GLY A 263 11.09 -10.16 12.64
CA GLY A 263 11.59 -9.27 13.68
C GLY A 263 10.54 -8.93 14.73
N VAL A 264 11.01 -8.55 15.89
CA VAL A 264 10.17 -8.08 17.01
C VAL A 264 10.79 -6.85 17.65
N SER A 265 9.97 -6.02 18.29
CA SER A 265 10.42 -4.89 19.11
C SER A 265 9.74 -4.88 20.47
N GLY A 266 10.19 -3.99 21.36
CA GLY A 266 9.59 -3.79 22.67
C GLY A 266 10.13 -4.69 23.75
N ALA A 267 11.15 -5.49 23.52
CA ALA A 267 11.75 -6.28 24.56
C ALA A 267 12.64 -5.43 25.48
N ASN A 268 12.56 -5.69 26.80
CA ASN A 268 13.34 -4.99 27.82
C ASN A 268 14.66 -5.70 28.17
N SER A 269 14.85 -6.92 27.67
CA SER A 269 16.02 -7.72 27.89
C SER A 269 16.29 -8.68 26.72
N GLU A 270 17.53 -9.15 26.60
CA GLU A 270 17.88 -10.17 25.62
C GLU A 270 17.11 -11.48 25.82
N THR A 271 16.82 -11.85 27.05
CA THR A 271 16.01 -13.05 27.36
C THR A 271 14.61 -12.90 26.79
N GLU A 272 13.96 -11.79 27.04
CA GLU A 272 12.63 -11.49 26.51
C GLU A 272 12.64 -11.41 24.97
N LEU A 273 13.67 -10.79 24.38
CA LEU A 273 13.85 -10.74 22.94
C LEU A 273 13.92 -12.15 22.33
N ARG A 274 14.70 -13.06 22.93
CA ARG A 274 14.80 -14.47 22.53
C ARG A 274 13.47 -15.20 22.58
N GLU A 275 12.71 -15.00 23.66
CA GLU A 275 11.39 -15.62 23.84
C GLU A 275 10.39 -15.13 22.80
N ARG A 276 10.24 -13.82 22.65
CA ARG A 276 9.32 -13.20 21.68
C ARG A 276 9.68 -13.59 20.23
N LEU A 277 10.94 -13.44 19.87
CA LEU A 277 11.40 -13.76 18.52
C LEU A 277 11.30 -15.27 18.23
N GLY A 278 11.61 -16.11 19.21
CA GLY A 278 11.46 -17.55 19.11
C GLY A 278 10.01 -17.98 18.84
N ALA A 279 9.07 -17.40 19.57
CA ALA A 279 7.64 -17.66 19.38
C ALA A 279 7.14 -17.10 18.03
N PHE A 280 7.54 -15.88 17.68
CA PHE A 280 7.10 -15.19 16.46
C PHE A 280 7.64 -15.83 15.18
N ALA A 281 8.90 -16.18 15.15
CA ALA A 281 9.54 -16.81 13.99
C ALA A 281 9.39 -18.34 13.95
N GLY A 282 8.69 -18.95 14.93
CA GLY A 282 8.51 -20.39 15.01
C GLY A 282 9.82 -21.16 15.22
N LEU A 283 10.75 -20.61 15.97
CA LEU A 283 12.00 -21.28 16.30
C LEU A 283 11.73 -22.32 17.41
N HIS A 284 11.89 -23.58 17.09
CA HIS A 284 11.66 -24.73 18.00
C HIS A 284 12.94 -25.48 18.34
#